data_a0b3d94a9541deaeea4123282828d060
#
_entry.id   a0b3d94a9541deaeea4123282828d060
#
_cell.length_a   1.000
_cell.length_b   1.000
_cell.length_c   1.000
_cell.angle_alpha   90.00
_cell.angle_beta   90.00
_cell.angle_gamma   90.00
#
_symmetry.space_group_name_H-M   'P 1'
#
loop_
_entity.id
_entity.type
_entity.pdbx_description
1 polymer ?
#
loop_
_entity_poly.entity_id
_entity_poly.type
_entity_poly.pdbx_seq_one_letter_code
_entity_poly.pdbx_strand_id
1 'polypeptide(L)'
;MPAISVIIPIYNVEKYLRRCLDSVKNQTFPDWEAICVNDGSPDNSAEILEEYAKKDARFKIVNKENGGLSDARNAGMAVASGKYILYLDSDDFIHPQTMEIAYSLALRDGSDIVSFTYDRIYRPQLMVRHVLKMDTDNVVPRRIHKRYDVARIPTLVTDDVYEYATERTHNAPGKKKKWLIKHCQVWKNLYRRELIADIPFIKGILFEDFPWWSQVMLRNPRVTIAPLPLYFYIPNFGGIVLSAKQLRIMQSLCTGIKTSFLKYQESATPYQMKKWSENFQWYFINWAFRKIKYIESEDEKVAAQECFRELERIGALDRPPFKWAKKLRMQICDFIKMCWVD
;
A
#
# COMPACT_ATOMS: atom_id res chain seq x y z
N MET A 1 1.18 -15.97 -22.07
CA MET A 1 1.40 -15.00 -20.98
C MET A 1 0.33 -15.27 -19.94
N PRO A 2 0.69 -15.32 -18.64
CA PRO A 2 -0.30 -15.54 -17.60
C PRO A 2 -1.30 -14.38 -17.50
N ALA A 3 -2.48 -14.66 -16.97
CA ALA A 3 -3.48 -13.63 -16.71
C ALA A 3 -3.04 -12.70 -15.56
N ILE A 4 -2.42 -13.26 -14.53
CA ILE A 4 -2.01 -12.51 -13.32
C ILE A 4 -0.55 -12.79 -12.98
N SER A 5 0.25 -11.74 -12.74
CA SER A 5 1.54 -11.84 -12.04
C SER A 5 1.35 -11.39 -10.59
N VAL A 6 1.71 -12.26 -9.64
CA VAL A 6 1.76 -11.93 -8.21
C VAL A 6 3.18 -11.53 -7.86
N ILE A 7 3.39 -10.29 -7.44
CA ILE A 7 4.72 -9.79 -7.02
C ILE A 7 4.82 -9.88 -5.51
N ILE A 8 5.79 -10.65 -5.03
CA ILE A 8 6.00 -10.95 -3.62
C ILE A 8 7.40 -10.49 -3.21
N PRO A 9 7.55 -9.32 -2.57
CA PRO A 9 8.82 -8.87 -2.00
C PRO A 9 9.14 -9.67 -0.74
N ILE A 10 10.36 -10.17 -0.62
CA ILE A 10 10.77 -11.11 0.44
C ILE A 10 12.07 -10.63 1.08
N TYR A 11 12.04 -10.37 2.39
CA TYR A 11 13.20 -10.03 3.19
C TYR A 11 12.99 -10.41 4.65
N ASN A 12 13.77 -11.36 5.18
CA ASN A 12 13.76 -11.78 6.59
C ASN A 12 12.37 -12.21 7.10
N VAL A 13 11.71 -13.13 6.37
CA VAL A 13 10.31 -13.56 6.61
C VAL A 13 10.12 -15.07 6.59
N GLU A 14 11.15 -15.87 6.84
CA GLU A 14 11.08 -17.35 6.80
C GLU A 14 9.89 -17.92 7.56
N LYS A 15 9.52 -17.31 8.70
CA LYS A 15 8.41 -17.75 9.56
C LYS A 15 7.04 -17.63 8.93
N TYR A 16 6.86 -16.71 7.98
CA TYR A 16 5.57 -16.39 7.36
C TYR A 16 5.49 -16.88 5.91
N LEU A 17 6.66 -17.03 5.27
CA LEU A 17 6.79 -17.20 3.83
C LEU A 17 6.03 -18.42 3.30
N ARG A 18 6.10 -19.58 3.97
CA ARG A 18 5.40 -20.80 3.52
C ARG A 18 3.90 -20.58 3.43
N ARG A 19 3.29 -19.94 4.43
CA ARG A 19 1.86 -19.63 4.43
C ARG A 19 1.48 -18.68 3.30
N CYS A 20 2.31 -17.65 3.04
CA CYS A 20 2.13 -16.72 1.94
C CYS A 20 2.13 -17.48 0.60
N LEU A 21 3.17 -18.28 0.32
CA LEU A 21 3.32 -19.03 -0.91
C LEU A 21 2.23 -20.11 -1.08
N ASP A 22 1.83 -20.80 -0.02
CA ASP A 22 0.72 -21.75 -0.05
C ASP A 22 -0.60 -21.08 -0.41
N SER A 23 -0.83 -19.86 0.04
CA SER A 23 -2.04 -19.11 -0.32
C SER A 23 -2.09 -18.76 -1.82
N VAL A 24 -0.96 -18.57 -2.46
CA VAL A 24 -0.84 -18.37 -3.91
C VAL A 24 -0.98 -19.69 -4.65
N LYS A 25 -0.27 -20.73 -4.20
CA LYS A 25 -0.33 -22.07 -4.79
C LYS A 25 -1.73 -22.64 -4.84
N ASN A 26 -2.51 -22.42 -3.77
CA ASN A 26 -3.85 -22.96 -3.59
C ASN A 26 -4.97 -22.06 -4.14
N GLN A 27 -4.66 -21.11 -5.03
CA GLN A 27 -5.68 -20.30 -5.70
C GLN A 27 -6.54 -21.16 -6.62
N THR A 28 -7.85 -20.89 -6.63
CA THR A 28 -8.81 -21.56 -7.52
C THR A 28 -8.63 -21.17 -8.99
N PHE A 29 -8.03 -20.04 -9.25
CA PHE A 29 -7.69 -19.55 -10.58
C PHE A 29 -6.31 -20.08 -11.00
N PRO A 30 -6.17 -20.82 -12.12
CA PRO A 30 -4.90 -21.51 -12.44
C PRO A 30 -3.88 -20.67 -13.23
N ASP A 31 -4.32 -19.62 -13.94
CA ASP A 31 -3.50 -18.89 -14.92
C ASP A 31 -2.77 -17.70 -14.28
N TRP A 32 -1.73 -18.01 -13.51
CA TRP A 32 -0.90 -17.03 -12.81
C TRP A 32 0.58 -17.41 -12.81
N GLU A 33 1.42 -16.43 -12.56
CA GLU A 33 2.81 -16.58 -12.14
C GLU A 33 3.05 -15.84 -10.83
N ALA A 34 3.98 -16.30 -10.00
CA ALA A 34 4.42 -15.62 -8.79
C ALA A 34 5.88 -15.19 -8.95
N ILE A 35 6.13 -13.89 -8.91
CA ILE A 35 7.47 -13.30 -8.95
C ILE A 35 7.92 -13.09 -7.50
N CYS A 36 8.70 -14.03 -6.98
CA CYS A 36 9.25 -14.02 -5.64
C CYS A 36 10.57 -13.26 -5.64
N VAL A 37 10.57 -12.03 -5.17
CA VAL A 37 11.77 -11.17 -5.17
C VAL A 37 12.46 -11.29 -3.82
N ASN A 38 13.54 -12.09 -3.79
CA ASN A 38 14.41 -12.19 -2.63
C ASN A 38 15.35 -10.98 -2.58
N ASP A 39 15.05 -10.05 -1.67
CA ASP A 39 15.78 -8.79 -1.49
C ASP A 39 16.98 -8.95 -0.55
N GLY A 40 17.81 -10.00 -0.78
CA GLY A 40 18.98 -10.29 0.02
C GLY A 40 18.63 -10.75 1.45
N SER A 41 17.65 -11.66 1.59
CA SER A 41 17.23 -12.18 2.90
C SER A 41 18.39 -12.87 3.63
N PRO A 42 18.60 -12.53 4.93
CA PRO A 42 19.66 -13.16 5.73
C PRO A 42 19.23 -14.47 6.41
N ASP A 43 17.96 -14.85 6.29
CA ASP A 43 17.35 -16.05 6.87
C ASP A 43 17.15 -17.15 5.81
N ASN A 44 16.46 -18.25 6.15
CA ASN A 44 16.23 -19.38 5.23
C ASN A 44 15.14 -19.12 4.17
N SER A 45 14.79 -17.84 3.91
CA SER A 45 13.79 -17.53 2.89
C SER A 45 14.21 -17.98 1.49
N ALA A 46 15.50 -17.93 1.16
CA ALA A 46 16.01 -18.36 -0.16
C ALA A 46 15.78 -19.85 -0.39
N GLU A 47 16.07 -20.70 0.60
CA GLU A 47 15.89 -22.15 0.54
C GLU A 47 14.41 -22.52 0.40
N ILE A 48 13.52 -21.79 1.10
CA ILE A 48 12.08 -21.97 0.99
C ILE A 48 11.61 -21.66 -0.44
N LEU A 49 12.10 -20.58 -1.05
CA LEU A 49 11.74 -20.21 -2.42
C LEU A 49 12.17 -21.29 -3.43
N GLU A 50 13.38 -21.81 -3.27
CA GLU A 50 13.86 -22.89 -4.15
C GLU A 50 13.01 -24.15 -4.06
N GLU A 51 12.54 -24.52 -2.85
CA GLU A 51 11.63 -25.65 -2.70
C GLU A 51 10.33 -25.47 -3.48
N TYR A 52 9.74 -24.26 -3.45
CA TYR A 52 8.50 -23.96 -4.17
C TYR A 52 8.73 -23.93 -5.69
N ALA A 53 9.79 -23.27 -6.15
CA ALA A 53 10.11 -23.18 -7.58
C ALA A 53 10.43 -24.56 -8.20
N LYS A 54 11.07 -25.46 -7.45
CA LYS A 54 11.31 -26.87 -7.90
C LYS A 54 10.02 -27.67 -8.05
N LYS A 55 8.99 -27.37 -7.24
CA LYS A 55 7.72 -28.11 -7.23
C LYS A 55 6.68 -27.54 -8.21
N ASP A 56 6.76 -26.24 -8.50
CA ASP A 56 5.78 -25.54 -9.35
C ASP A 56 6.49 -24.41 -10.13
N ALA A 57 6.64 -24.59 -11.44
CA ALA A 57 7.33 -23.66 -12.33
C ALA A 57 6.66 -22.29 -12.46
N ARG A 58 5.45 -22.09 -11.90
CA ARG A 58 4.80 -20.78 -11.83
C ARG A 58 5.44 -19.86 -10.80
N PHE A 59 6.19 -20.40 -9.83
CA PHE A 59 7.03 -19.62 -8.92
C PHE A 59 8.36 -19.28 -9.57
N LYS A 60 8.62 -18.01 -9.80
CA LYS A 60 9.84 -17.47 -10.40
C LYS A 60 10.61 -16.69 -9.34
N ILE A 61 11.88 -16.98 -9.17
CA ILE A 61 12.73 -16.32 -8.17
C ILE A 61 13.54 -15.22 -8.85
N VAL A 62 13.55 -14.05 -8.25
CA VAL A 62 14.44 -12.93 -8.57
C VAL A 62 15.30 -12.64 -7.34
N ASN A 63 16.59 -12.96 -7.41
CA ASN A 63 17.55 -12.65 -6.36
C ASN A 63 18.22 -11.31 -6.64
N LYS A 64 18.32 -10.46 -5.61
CA LYS A 64 19.01 -9.17 -5.68
C LYS A 64 19.62 -8.79 -4.33
N GLU A 65 20.54 -7.84 -4.35
CA GLU A 65 21.03 -7.20 -3.13
C GLU A 65 19.92 -6.41 -2.45
N ASN A 66 19.97 -6.31 -1.12
CA ASN A 66 18.96 -5.58 -0.36
C ASN A 66 18.86 -4.11 -0.79
N GLY A 67 17.72 -3.74 -1.32
CA GLY A 67 17.38 -2.37 -1.74
C GLY A 67 16.09 -1.86 -1.10
N GLY A 68 15.45 -2.69 -0.27
CA GLY A 68 14.20 -2.39 0.42
C GLY A 68 12.94 -2.65 -0.41
N LEU A 69 11.80 -2.52 0.25
CA LEU A 69 10.47 -2.91 -0.27
C LEU A 69 10.13 -2.32 -1.64
N SER A 70 10.36 -1.02 -1.83
CA SER A 70 10.13 -0.33 -3.12
C SER A 70 10.97 -0.92 -4.24
N ASP A 71 12.24 -1.18 -3.96
CA ASP A 71 13.17 -1.72 -4.95
C ASP A 71 12.82 -3.17 -5.32
N ALA A 72 12.42 -3.97 -4.35
CA ALA A 72 11.95 -5.33 -4.57
C ALA A 72 10.66 -5.35 -5.43
N ARG A 73 9.67 -4.46 -5.15
CA ARG A 73 8.46 -4.35 -5.98
C ARG A 73 8.79 -3.91 -7.41
N ASN A 74 9.71 -2.94 -7.58
CA ASN A 74 10.15 -2.49 -8.90
C ASN A 74 10.86 -3.61 -9.68
N ALA A 75 11.72 -4.37 -9.02
CA ALA A 75 12.39 -5.52 -9.65
C ALA A 75 11.38 -6.61 -10.08
N GLY A 76 10.38 -6.89 -9.25
CA GLY A 76 9.30 -7.80 -9.60
C GLY A 76 8.47 -7.30 -10.79
N MET A 77 8.16 -6.00 -10.84
CA MET A 77 7.41 -5.39 -11.94
C MET A 77 8.17 -5.46 -13.27
N ALA A 78 9.49 -5.33 -13.24
CA ALA A 78 10.33 -5.36 -14.46
C ALA A 78 10.29 -6.72 -15.18
N VAL A 79 10.02 -7.82 -14.46
CA VAL A 79 9.97 -9.17 -15.02
C VAL A 79 8.56 -9.76 -15.12
N ALA A 80 7.56 -9.07 -14.55
CA ALA A 80 6.17 -9.50 -14.59
C ALA A 80 5.61 -9.47 -16.02
N SER A 81 5.01 -10.58 -16.45
CA SER A 81 4.46 -10.74 -17.80
C SER A 81 2.93 -10.80 -17.86
N GLY A 82 2.27 -10.94 -16.72
CA GLY A 82 0.81 -11.05 -16.61
C GLY A 82 0.08 -9.80 -17.08
N LYS A 83 -1.16 -10.00 -17.58
CA LYS A 83 -2.04 -8.89 -17.96
C LYS A 83 -2.44 -8.03 -16.76
N TYR A 84 -2.56 -8.63 -15.60
CA TYR A 84 -2.85 -7.96 -14.34
C TYR A 84 -1.74 -8.24 -13.31
N ILE A 85 -1.56 -7.29 -12.38
CA ILE A 85 -0.58 -7.36 -11.29
C ILE A 85 -1.32 -7.38 -9.95
N LEU A 86 -0.91 -8.31 -9.09
CA LEU A 86 -1.28 -8.38 -7.68
C LEU A 86 -0.01 -8.27 -6.84
N TYR A 87 0.05 -7.30 -5.93
CA TYR A 87 1.12 -7.25 -4.93
C TYR A 87 0.69 -8.01 -3.67
N LEU A 88 1.59 -8.81 -3.12
CA LEU A 88 1.35 -9.58 -1.89
C LEU A 88 2.56 -9.45 -0.98
N ASP A 89 2.38 -8.89 0.20
CA ASP A 89 3.43 -8.82 1.21
C ASP A 89 3.68 -10.22 1.80
N SER A 90 4.93 -10.59 1.96
CA SER A 90 5.34 -11.97 2.26
C SER A 90 5.04 -12.46 3.68
N ASP A 91 4.63 -11.56 4.58
CA ASP A 91 4.12 -11.88 5.92
C ASP A 91 2.60 -12.06 5.97
N ASP A 92 1.90 -11.80 4.87
CA ASP A 92 0.45 -11.89 4.71
C ASP A 92 0.03 -13.10 3.85
N PHE A 93 -1.28 -13.23 3.61
CA PHE A 93 -1.83 -14.26 2.72
C PHE A 93 -3.18 -13.85 2.13
N ILE A 94 -3.61 -14.55 1.07
CA ILE A 94 -4.84 -14.23 0.34
C ILE A 94 -5.88 -15.35 0.41
N HIS A 95 -7.15 -14.96 0.19
CA HIS A 95 -8.26 -15.92 0.12
C HIS A 95 -8.10 -16.87 -1.10
N PRO A 96 -8.48 -18.15 -1.04
CA PRO A 96 -8.33 -19.08 -2.17
C PRO A 96 -8.97 -18.62 -3.50
N GLN A 97 -10.02 -17.81 -3.44
CA GLN A 97 -10.68 -17.25 -4.63
C GLN A 97 -10.25 -15.82 -4.97
N THR A 98 -9.19 -15.28 -4.38
CA THR A 98 -8.81 -13.87 -4.62
C THR A 98 -8.56 -13.59 -6.08
N MET A 99 -7.76 -14.42 -6.74
CA MET A 99 -7.42 -14.22 -8.15
C MET A 99 -8.63 -14.44 -9.05
N GLU A 100 -9.40 -15.49 -8.83
CA GLU A 100 -10.62 -15.79 -9.58
C GLU A 100 -11.62 -14.64 -9.54
N ILE A 101 -11.91 -14.16 -8.31
CA ILE A 101 -12.86 -13.08 -8.09
C ILE A 101 -12.36 -11.78 -8.73
N ALA A 102 -11.14 -11.38 -8.40
CA ALA A 102 -10.60 -10.10 -8.87
C ALA A 102 -10.45 -10.06 -10.39
N TYR A 103 -9.98 -11.14 -11.01
CA TYR A 103 -9.85 -11.23 -12.47
C TYR A 103 -11.21 -11.24 -13.17
N SER A 104 -12.17 -12.04 -12.68
CA SER A 104 -13.52 -12.10 -13.25
C SER A 104 -14.23 -10.76 -13.18
N LEU A 105 -14.10 -10.03 -12.05
CA LEU A 105 -14.65 -8.70 -11.88
C LEU A 105 -13.97 -7.68 -12.82
N ALA A 106 -12.65 -7.76 -12.98
CA ALA A 106 -11.92 -6.89 -13.91
C ALA A 106 -12.40 -7.06 -15.36
N LEU A 107 -12.65 -8.30 -15.78
CA LEU A 107 -13.17 -8.59 -17.11
C LEU A 107 -14.63 -8.16 -17.27
N ARG A 108 -15.49 -8.52 -16.31
CA ARG A 108 -16.92 -8.19 -16.32
C ARG A 108 -17.17 -6.69 -16.44
N ASP A 109 -16.44 -5.91 -15.66
CA ASP A 109 -16.67 -4.48 -15.50
C ASP A 109 -15.74 -3.63 -16.39
N GLY A 110 -14.83 -4.26 -17.15
CA GLY A 110 -13.83 -3.58 -17.97
C GLY A 110 -12.86 -2.71 -17.15
N SER A 111 -12.60 -3.08 -15.88
CA SER A 111 -11.89 -2.23 -14.94
C SER A 111 -10.38 -2.32 -15.06
N ASP A 112 -9.72 -1.21 -14.82
CA ASP A 112 -8.27 -1.11 -14.72
C ASP A 112 -7.77 -1.53 -13.32
N ILE A 113 -8.62 -1.32 -12.30
CA ILE A 113 -8.33 -1.71 -10.92
C ILE A 113 -9.55 -2.42 -10.33
N VAL A 114 -9.31 -3.55 -9.67
CA VAL A 114 -10.29 -4.18 -8.77
C VAL A 114 -9.80 -4.07 -7.35
N SER A 115 -10.51 -3.30 -6.54
CA SER A 115 -10.21 -3.06 -5.14
C SER A 115 -11.06 -3.95 -4.24
N PHE A 116 -10.47 -4.61 -3.28
CA PHE A 116 -11.16 -5.45 -2.31
C PHE A 116 -10.82 -5.03 -0.87
N THR A 117 -11.49 -5.61 0.10
CA THR A 117 -11.22 -5.35 1.51
C THR A 117 -10.25 -6.37 2.09
N TYR A 118 -9.84 -6.15 3.31
CA TYR A 118 -8.98 -7.07 4.03
C TYR A 118 -9.53 -7.32 5.44
N ASP A 119 -9.21 -8.51 5.99
CA ASP A 119 -9.34 -8.80 7.41
C ASP A 119 -7.99 -8.63 8.09
N ARG A 120 -7.96 -7.83 9.14
CA ARG A 120 -6.81 -7.77 10.03
C ARG A 120 -6.95 -8.89 11.06
N ILE A 121 -6.00 -9.83 11.03
CA ILE A 121 -5.97 -10.92 12.00
C ILE A 121 -5.36 -10.38 13.30
N TYR A 122 -6.14 -9.55 13.96
CA TYR A 122 -5.80 -9.00 15.26
C TYR A 122 -6.60 -9.74 16.33
N ARG A 123 -5.99 -10.76 16.94
CA ARG A 123 -6.53 -11.38 18.14
C ARG A 123 -5.63 -11.02 19.32
N PRO A 124 -6.20 -10.65 20.49
CA PRO A 124 -5.41 -10.50 21.72
C PRO A 124 -4.55 -11.73 22.01
N GLN A 125 -5.05 -12.93 21.63
CA GLN A 125 -4.34 -14.19 21.72
C GLN A 125 -3.05 -14.25 20.86
N LEU A 126 -2.98 -13.53 19.73
CA LEU A 126 -1.75 -13.44 18.94
C LEU A 126 -0.69 -12.55 19.59
N MET A 127 -1.11 -11.46 20.25
CA MET A 127 -0.19 -10.65 21.06
C MET A 127 0.38 -11.47 22.22
N VAL A 128 -0.47 -12.21 22.95
CA VAL A 128 -0.03 -13.09 24.03
C VAL A 128 0.91 -14.17 23.49
N ARG A 129 0.58 -14.82 22.38
CA ARG A 129 1.45 -15.82 21.75
C ARG A 129 2.78 -15.25 21.29
N HIS A 130 2.79 -14.03 20.71
CA HIS A 130 4.02 -13.37 20.31
C HIS A 130 4.90 -13.04 21.51
N VAL A 131 4.33 -12.49 22.57
CA VAL A 131 5.04 -12.21 23.85
C VAL A 131 5.58 -13.50 24.47
N LEU A 132 4.82 -14.60 24.40
CA LEU A 132 5.22 -15.93 24.91
C LEU A 132 6.08 -16.73 23.92
N LYS A 133 6.48 -16.15 22.77
CA LYS A 133 7.24 -16.81 21.70
C LYS A 133 6.58 -18.13 21.23
N MET A 134 5.25 -18.20 21.27
CA MET A 134 4.49 -19.35 20.77
C MET A 134 4.24 -19.20 19.26
N ASP A 135 4.10 -20.35 18.57
CA ASP A 135 3.82 -20.41 17.15
C ASP A 135 2.52 -19.68 16.79
N THR A 136 2.63 -18.69 15.88
CA THR A 136 1.50 -17.92 15.33
C THR A 136 1.07 -18.40 13.94
N ASP A 137 1.78 -19.38 13.36
CA ASP A 137 1.68 -19.74 11.95
C ASP A 137 0.38 -20.47 11.60
N ASN A 138 -0.30 -21.07 12.60
CA ASN A 138 -1.50 -21.87 12.41
C ASN A 138 -2.83 -21.10 12.63
N VAL A 139 -2.80 -19.77 12.66
CA VAL A 139 -4.04 -19.00 12.85
C VAL A 139 -4.71 -18.73 11.51
N VAL A 140 -5.60 -19.62 11.11
CA VAL A 140 -6.41 -19.47 9.88
C VAL A 140 -7.77 -18.87 10.25
N PRO A 141 -8.17 -17.73 9.66
CA PRO A 141 -9.49 -17.13 9.89
C PRO A 141 -10.59 -18.06 9.36
N ARG A 142 -11.70 -18.19 10.10
CA ARG A 142 -12.86 -18.99 9.63
C ARG A 142 -13.38 -18.54 8.26
N ARG A 143 -13.22 -17.25 7.92
CA ARG A 143 -13.67 -16.67 6.64
C ARG A 143 -12.89 -17.15 5.42
N ILE A 144 -11.70 -17.72 5.58
CA ILE A 144 -10.94 -18.28 4.46
C ILE A 144 -11.66 -19.44 3.78
N HIS A 145 -12.52 -20.15 4.53
CA HIS A 145 -13.30 -21.26 4.00
C HIS A 145 -14.62 -20.84 3.35
N LYS A 146 -14.96 -19.54 3.39
CA LYS A 146 -16.19 -19.04 2.77
C LYS A 146 -16.04 -19.03 1.26
N ARG A 147 -16.88 -19.78 0.57
CA ARG A 147 -16.98 -19.73 -0.89
C ARG A 147 -17.88 -18.58 -1.32
N TYR A 148 -17.45 -17.87 -2.36
CA TYR A 148 -18.20 -16.77 -2.97
C TYR A 148 -18.62 -17.15 -4.38
N ASP A 149 -19.88 -16.86 -4.72
CA ASP A 149 -20.38 -16.93 -6.10
C ASP A 149 -20.06 -15.63 -6.80
N VAL A 150 -19.12 -15.68 -7.75
CA VAL A 150 -18.61 -14.48 -8.45
C VAL A 150 -19.73 -13.70 -9.14
N ALA A 151 -20.74 -14.39 -9.70
CA ALA A 151 -21.85 -13.75 -10.39
C ALA A 151 -22.73 -12.90 -9.45
N ARG A 152 -22.75 -13.22 -8.15
CA ARG A 152 -23.59 -12.55 -7.13
C ARG A 152 -22.83 -11.56 -6.27
N ILE A 153 -21.56 -11.28 -6.57
CA ILE A 153 -20.80 -10.30 -5.79
C ILE A 153 -21.31 -8.89 -6.11
N PRO A 154 -21.86 -8.18 -5.12
CA PRO A 154 -22.23 -6.79 -5.31
C PRO A 154 -20.96 -5.95 -5.45
N THR A 155 -20.87 -5.17 -6.50
CA THR A 155 -19.74 -4.27 -6.75
C THR A 155 -20.22 -2.86 -7.00
N LEU A 156 -19.32 -1.92 -6.75
CA LEU A 156 -19.46 -0.56 -7.21
C LEU A 156 -18.40 -0.30 -8.26
N VAL A 157 -18.80 0.23 -9.40
CA VAL A 157 -17.90 0.62 -10.49
C VAL A 157 -17.88 2.13 -10.60
N THR A 158 -16.71 2.73 -10.74
CA THR A 158 -16.56 4.16 -10.95
C THR A 158 -15.51 4.46 -12.01
N ASP A 159 -15.80 5.44 -12.84
CA ASP A 159 -14.90 6.05 -13.81
C ASP A 159 -14.31 7.37 -13.27
N ASP A 160 -14.75 7.85 -12.09
CA ASP A 160 -14.20 8.99 -11.38
C ASP A 160 -13.80 8.59 -9.96
N VAL A 161 -12.52 8.28 -9.80
CA VAL A 161 -11.94 7.91 -8.49
C VAL A 161 -11.94 9.05 -7.49
N TYR A 162 -12.02 10.30 -7.95
CA TYR A 162 -12.03 11.49 -7.10
C TYR A 162 -13.44 11.81 -6.59
N GLU A 163 -14.49 11.58 -7.38
CA GLU A 163 -15.86 11.78 -6.96
C GLU A 163 -16.27 10.76 -5.90
N TYR A 164 -15.93 9.51 -6.12
CA TYR A 164 -16.20 8.43 -5.15
C TYR A 164 -15.54 8.66 -3.78
N ALA A 165 -14.46 9.42 -3.72
CA ALA A 165 -13.84 9.81 -2.46
C ALA A 165 -14.78 10.66 -1.56
N THR A 166 -15.86 11.20 -2.11
CA THR A 166 -16.79 12.09 -1.43
C THR A 166 -18.15 11.48 -1.11
N GLU A 167 -18.51 10.32 -1.70
CA GLU A 167 -19.82 9.72 -1.48
C GLU A 167 -20.01 9.04 -0.11
N ARG A 168 -21.27 9.05 0.34
CA ARG A 168 -21.72 8.42 1.59
C ARG A 168 -21.80 6.90 1.39
N THR A 169 -21.05 6.13 2.14
CA THR A 169 -21.33 4.68 2.20
C THR A 169 -22.58 4.42 3.02
N HIS A 170 -23.47 3.55 2.53
CA HIS A 170 -24.77 3.21 3.09
C HIS A 170 -24.78 2.81 4.57
N ASN A 171 -23.64 2.41 5.14
CA ASN A 171 -23.54 1.90 6.52
C ASN A 171 -23.16 2.94 7.59
N ALA A 172 -23.07 4.22 7.25
CA ALA A 172 -22.81 5.27 8.23
C ALA A 172 -23.36 6.62 7.72
N PRO A 173 -24.66 6.90 7.90
CA PRO A 173 -25.22 8.19 7.53
C PRO A 173 -24.50 9.31 8.30
N GLY A 174 -23.91 10.26 7.57
CA GLY A 174 -23.21 11.44 8.11
C GLY A 174 -21.69 11.41 8.16
N LYS A 175 -21.02 10.27 7.94
CA LYS A 175 -19.54 10.22 7.86
C LYS A 175 -19.09 10.03 6.41
N LYS A 176 -18.53 11.08 5.81
CA LYS A 176 -17.80 10.97 4.52
C LYS A 176 -16.59 10.05 4.72
N LYS A 177 -16.62 8.88 4.12
CA LYS A 177 -15.44 7.98 4.14
C LYS A 177 -14.51 8.41 3.01
N LYS A 178 -13.26 8.74 3.34
CA LYS A 178 -12.20 9.07 2.39
C LYS A 178 -11.71 7.80 1.70
N TRP A 179 -12.38 7.41 0.60
CA TRP A 179 -12.09 6.16 -0.11
C TRP A 179 -10.65 6.10 -0.63
N LEU A 180 -10.15 7.14 -1.28
CA LEU A 180 -8.79 7.20 -1.82
C LEU A 180 -7.73 6.81 -0.79
N ILE A 181 -7.82 7.34 0.43
CA ILE A 181 -6.86 7.03 1.51
C ILE A 181 -6.98 5.57 1.97
N LYS A 182 -8.20 5.02 1.98
CA LYS A 182 -8.42 3.63 2.43
C LYS A 182 -7.94 2.58 1.44
N HIS A 183 -7.74 2.96 0.19
CA HIS A 183 -7.36 2.05 -0.88
C HIS A 183 -5.96 2.29 -1.43
N CYS A 184 -5.15 3.14 -0.79
CA CYS A 184 -3.78 3.39 -1.21
C CYS A 184 -2.82 2.21 -0.96
N GLN A 185 -3.20 1.24 -0.12
CA GLN A 185 -2.39 0.03 0.06
C GLN A 185 -2.38 -0.79 -1.24
N VAL A 186 -1.21 -0.99 -1.79
CA VAL A 186 -1.06 -1.66 -3.10
C VAL A 186 -1.52 -3.11 -3.08
N TRP A 187 -1.38 -3.81 -1.96
CA TRP A 187 -1.62 -5.24 -1.82
C TRP A 187 -3.11 -5.65 -1.81
N LYS A 188 -4.05 -4.73 -1.71
CA LYS A 188 -5.49 -5.05 -1.76
C LYS A 188 -6.18 -4.66 -3.06
N ASN A 189 -5.42 -4.59 -4.12
CA ASN A 189 -5.91 -4.25 -5.45
C ASN A 189 -5.29 -5.17 -6.49
N LEU A 190 -6.08 -5.55 -7.49
CA LEU A 190 -5.59 -6.11 -8.73
C LEU A 190 -5.53 -4.98 -9.75
N TYR A 191 -4.40 -4.80 -10.42
CA TYR A 191 -4.14 -3.72 -11.37
C TYR A 191 -3.96 -4.24 -12.78
N ARG A 192 -4.52 -3.59 -13.78
CA ARG A 192 -4.12 -3.79 -15.18
C ARG A 192 -2.65 -3.38 -15.31
N ARG A 193 -1.80 -4.27 -15.82
CA ARG A 193 -0.35 -4.02 -15.91
C ARG A 193 -0.01 -2.75 -16.69
N GLU A 194 -0.69 -2.50 -17.83
CA GLU A 194 -0.47 -1.32 -18.66
C GLU A 194 -0.72 0.00 -17.92
N LEU A 195 -1.63 0.00 -16.95
CA LEU A 195 -1.90 1.18 -16.14
C LEU A 195 -0.72 1.59 -15.25
N ILE A 196 0.13 0.64 -14.82
CA ILE A 196 1.10 0.86 -13.75
C ILE A 196 2.56 0.58 -14.15
N ALA A 197 2.80 0.04 -15.35
CA ALA A 197 4.11 -0.50 -15.75
C ALA A 197 5.25 0.52 -15.73
N ASP A 198 4.95 1.79 -15.98
CA ASP A 198 5.91 2.91 -16.03
C ASP A 198 5.86 3.79 -14.77
N ILE A 199 5.18 3.36 -13.71
CA ILE A 199 5.12 4.06 -12.42
C ILE A 199 5.97 3.31 -11.39
N PRO A 200 7.24 3.66 -11.18
CA PRO A 200 8.07 3.00 -10.17
C PRO A 200 7.71 3.47 -8.75
N PHE A 201 7.88 2.58 -7.79
CA PHE A 201 7.91 2.95 -6.38
C PHE A 201 9.16 3.77 -6.05
N ILE A 202 9.02 4.79 -5.21
CA ILE A 202 10.14 5.61 -4.75
C ILE A 202 11.00 4.78 -3.79
N LYS A 203 12.28 4.61 -4.11
CA LYS A 203 13.21 3.84 -3.28
C LYS A 203 13.56 4.60 -1.99
N GLY A 204 13.84 3.85 -0.94
CA GLY A 204 14.40 4.37 0.32
C GLY A 204 13.42 5.06 1.27
N ILE A 205 12.15 5.23 0.87
CA ILE A 205 11.12 5.81 1.72
C ILE A 205 10.22 4.74 2.36
N LEU A 206 9.57 5.11 3.46
CA LEU A 206 8.46 4.38 4.06
C LEU A 206 7.14 4.92 3.50
N PHE A 207 6.09 4.11 3.49
CA PHE A 207 4.77 4.48 2.96
C PHE A 207 4.80 4.84 1.47
N GLU A 208 5.61 4.11 0.72
CA GLU A 208 5.80 4.20 -0.72
C GLU A 208 4.50 4.01 -1.52
N ASP A 209 3.53 3.32 -0.93
CA ASP A 209 2.18 3.10 -1.47
C ASP A 209 1.49 4.42 -1.80
N PHE A 210 1.60 5.39 -0.90
CA PHE A 210 0.91 6.67 -1.01
C PHE A 210 1.33 7.49 -2.24
N PRO A 211 2.63 7.81 -2.45
CA PRO A 211 3.03 8.57 -3.63
C PRO A 211 2.86 7.77 -4.93
N TRP A 212 3.02 6.45 -4.87
CA TRP A 212 2.76 5.58 -6.00
C TRP A 212 1.28 5.59 -6.38
N TRP A 213 0.38 5.36 -5.41
CA TRP A 213 -1.07 5.41 -5.60
C TRP A 213 -1.54 6.77 -6.13
N SER A 214 -0.96 7.87 -5.64
CA SER A 214 -1.27 9.20 -6.14
C SER A 214 -1.03 9.34 -7.65
N GLN A 215 0.07 8.77 -8.15
CA GLN A 215 0.39 8.79 -9.59
C GLN A 215 -0.55 7.89 -10.40
N VAL A 216 -0.92 6.71 -9.87
CA VAL A 216 -1.92 5.85 -10.52
C VAL A 216 -3.27 6.57 -10.65
N MET A 217 -3.69 7.30 -9.61
CA MET A 217 -4.95 8.04 -9.63
C MET A 217 -4.98 9.20 -10.64
N LEU A 218 -3.82 9.80 -10.98
CA LEU A 218 -3.71 10.82 -12.04
C LEU A 218 -4.20 10.30 -13.40
N ARG A 219 -4.13 8.99 -13.65
CA ARG A 219 -4.58 8.35 -14.88
C ARG A 219 -6.08 8.15 -14.94
N ASN A 220 -6.79 8.54 -13.87
CA ASN A 220 -8.24 8.36 -13.71
C ASN A 220 -8.73 6.97 -14.11
N PRO A 221 -8.21 5.89 -13.48
CA PRO A 221 -8.55 4.52 -13.86
C PRO A 221 -10.02 4.21 -13.59
N ARG A 222 -10.59 3.31 -14.40
CA ARG A 222 -11.87 2.67 -14.09
C ARG A 222 -11.67 1.67 -12.95
N VAL A 223 -12.43 1.83 -11.86
CA VAL A 223 -12.25 1.03 -10.63
C VAL A 223 -13.53 0.26 -10.29
N THR A 224 -13.37 -1.05 -10.05
CA THR A 224 -14.39 -1.89 -9.42
C THR A 224 -14.04 -2.10 -7.95
N ILE A 225 -15.01 -1.90 -7.08
CA ILE A 225 -14.87 -2.13 -5.63
C ILE A 225 -15.70 -3.32 -5.21
N ALA A 226 -15.04 -4.37 -4.74
CA ALA A 226 -15.63 -5.56 -4.16
C ALA A 226 -15.55 -5.49 -2.63
N PRO A 227 -16.67 -5.46 -1.88
CA PRO A 227 -16.65 -5.37 -0.41
C PRO A 227 -16.36 -6.72 0.24
N LEU A 228 -15.37 -7.45 -0.28
CA LEU A 228 -14.99 -8.79 0.19
C LEU A 228 -13.60 -8.76 0.83
N PRO A 229 -13.42 -9.42 1.99
CA PRO A 229 -12.12 -9.57 2.62
C PRO A 229 -11.31 -10.68 1.92
N LEU A 230 -10.65 -10.33 0.83
CA LEU A 230 -9.86 -11.27 0.03
C LEU A 230 -8.37 -11.30 0.42
N TYR A 231 -7.95 -10.40 1.29
CA TYR A 231 -6.60 -10.29 1.81
C TYR A 231 -6.61 -10.42 3.34
N PHE A 232 -5.64 -11.12 3.90
CA PHE A 232 -5.50 -11.34 5.33
C PHE A 232 -4.19 -10.74 5.83
N TYR A 233 -4.31 -9.57 6.47
CA TYR A 233 -3.19 -8.84 7.03
C TYR A 233 -2.82 -9.38 8.41
N ILE A 234 -1.55 -9.75 8.59
CA ILE A 234 -1.01 -10.19 9.88
C ILE A 234 -0.08 -9.12 10.45
N PRO A 235 -0.36 -8.59 11.64
CA PRO A 235 0.54 -7.66 12.29
C PRO A 235 1.91 -8.32 12.55
N ASN A 236 2.94 -7.86 11.84
CA ASN A 236 4.32 -8.24 12.08
C ASN A 236 4.96 -7.22 13.01
N PHE A 237 5.20 -7.60 14.26
CA PHE A 237 5.76 -6.71 15.29
C PHE A 237 7.23 -6.35 15.04
N GLY A 238 7.96 -7.15 14.23
CA GLY A 238 9.29 -6.83 13.73
C GLY A 238 9.30 -6.05 12.42
N GLY A 239 8.12 -5.68 11.90
CA GLY A 239 7.98 -5.03 10.62
C GLY A 239 8.56 -3.61 10.57
N ILE A 240 8.90 -3.17 9.37
CA ILE A 240 9.60 -1.91 9.06
C ILE A 240 8.93 -0.68 9.71
N VAL A 241 7.60 -0.60 9.66
CA VAL A 241 6.85 0.57 10.15
C VAL A 241 6.87 0.68 11.67
N LEU A 242 6.83 -0.45 12.38
CA LEU A 242 6.82 -0.45 13.86
C LEU A 242 8.21 -0.22 14.46
N SER A 243 9.27 -0.55 13.73
CA SER A 243 10.66 -0.36 14.16
C SER A 243 11.27 0.98 13.74
N ALA A 244 10.60 1.73 12.84
CA ALA A 244 11.17 2.95 12.27
C ALA A 244 11.18 4.13 13.24
N LYS A 245 12.29 4.90 13.27
CA LYS A 245 12.41 6.17 14.00
C LYS A 245 11.41 7.20 13.46
N GLN A 246 10.89 8.06 14.34
CA GLN A 246 9.83 9.02 13.98
C GLN A 246 10.30 10.05 12.94
N LEU A 247 11.54 10.51 13.00
CA LEU A 247 12.11 11.39 11.99
C LEU A 247 12.08 10.73 10.59
N ARG A 248 12.50 9.47 10.47
CA ARG A 248 12.46 8.72 9.20
C ARG A 248 11.04 8.59 8.66
N ILE A 249 10.07 8.31 9.52
CA ILE A 249 8.65 8.26 9.13
C ILE A 249 8.21 9.61 8.56
N MET A 250 8.52 10.69 9.26
CA MET A 250 8.14 12.04 8.85
C MET A 250 8.82 12.45 7.53
N GLN A 251 10.14 12.23 7.39
CA GLN A 251 10.90 12.51 6.18
C GLN A 251 10.33 11.75 4.97
N SER A 252 10.00 10.46 5.17
CA SER A 252 9.39 9.64 4.13
C SER A 252 8.03 10.17 3.68
N LEU A 253 7.19 10.61 4.63
CA LEU A 253 5.90 11.22 4.32
C LEU A 253 6.08 12.56 3.57
N CYS A 254 7.00 13.41 4.00
CA CYS A 254 7.29 14.68 3.33
C CYS A 254 7.82 14.46 1.90
N THR A 255 8.71 13.49 1.70
CA THR A 255 9.20 13.10 0.37
C THR A 255 8.06 12.62 -0.52
N GLY A 256 7.19 11.76 0.00
CA GLY A 256 6.01 11.29 -0.73
C GLY A 256 5.04 12.42 -1.11
N ILE A 257 4.79 13.35 -0.17
CA ILE A 257 3.95 14.54 -0.42
C ILE A 257 4.58 15.41 -1.51
N LYS A 258 5.87 15.73 -1.39
CA LYS A 258 6.62 16.53 -2.36
C LYS A 258 6.53 15.94 -3.76
N THR A 259 6.88 14.67 -3.91
CA THR A 259 6.88 13.98 -5.19
C THR A 259 5.49 13.95 -5.82
N SER A 260 4.46 13.63 -5.03
CA SER A 260 3.08 13.63 -5.51
C SER A 260 2.60 15.03 -5.89
N PHE A 261 2.91 16.04 -5.07
CA PHE A 261 2.50 17.43 -5.33
C PHE A 261 3.08 17.95 -6.64
N LEU A 262 4.38 17.78 -6.86
CA LEU A 262 5.05 18.21 -8.10
C LEU A 262 4.46 17.50 -9.32
N LYS A 263 4.17 16.18 -9.20
CA LYS A 263 3.55 15.43 -10.28
C LYS A 263 2.14 15.91 -10.60
N TYR A 264 1.35 16.24 -9.57
CA TYR A 264 0.02 16.84 -9.75
C TYR A 264 0.07 18.26 -10.33
N GLN A 265 1.06 19.07 -9.94
CA GLN A 265 1.27 20.40 -10.57
C GLN A 265 1.56 20.27 -12.06
N GLU A 266 2.36 19.27 -12.45
CA GLU A 266 2.76 19.06 -13.85
C GLU A 266 1.61 18.53 -14.72
N SER A 267 0.80 17.62 -14.20
CA SER A 267 -0.05 16.77 -15.05
C SER A 267 -1.55 16.75 -14.68
N ALA A 268 -1.93 17.26 -13.49
CA ALA A 268 -3.31 17.19 -13.03
C ALA A 268 -4.18 18.32 -13.59
N THR A 269 -5.46 17.99 -13.86
CA THR A 269 -6.46 19.03 -14.07
C THR A 269 -6.72 19.80 -12.76
N PRO A 270 -7.27 21.04 -12.82
CA PRO A 270 -7.65 21.78 -11.61
C PRO A 270 -8.59 21.00 -10.68
N TYR A 271 -9.50 20.20 -11.24
CA TYR A 271 -10.39 19.32 -10.50
C TYR A 271 -9.63 18.22 -9.75
N GLN A 272 -8.73 17.50 -10.43
CA GLN A 272 -7.91 16.45 -9.84
C GLN A 272 -7.01 17.02 -8.73
N MET A 273 -6.34 18.13 -8.98
CA MET A 273 -5.48 18.81 -8.00
C MET A 273 -6.27 19.18 -6.74
N LYS A 274 -7.45 19.80 -6.90
CA LYS A 274 -8.33 20.15 -5.79
C LYS A 274 -8.74 18.91 -4.99
N LYS A 275 -9.23 17.87 -5.66
CA LYS A 275 -9.71 16.64 -5.00
C LYS A 275 -8.59 15.88 -4.31
N TRP A 276 -7.41 15.79 -4.95
CA TRP A 276 -6.24 15.19 -4.35
C TRP A 276 -5.81 15.95 -3.09
N SER A 277 -5.72 17.28 -3.15
CA SER A 277 -5.38 18.11 -2.01
C SER A 277 -6.36 17.93 -0.85
N GLU A 278 -7.67 17.94 -1.12
CA GLU A 278 -8.73 17.78 -0.11
C GLU A 278 -8.70 16.40 0.56
N ASN A 279 -8.47 15.34 -0.21
CA ASN A 279 -8.65 13.97 0.27
C ASN A 279 -7.36 13.28 0.69
N PHE A 280 -6.20 13.75 0.21
CA PHE A 280 -4.93 13.05 0.33
C PHE A 280 -3.83 13.91 0.94
N GLN A 281 -3.44 14.99 0.28
CA GLN A 281 -2.29 15.81 0.63
C GLN A 281 -2.32 16.25 2.10
N TRP A 282 -3.38 16.94 2.51
CA TRP A 282 -3.50 17.47 3.87
C TRP A 282 -3.62 16.40 4.95
N TYR A 283 -4.12 15.22 4.60
CA TYR A 283 -4.13 14.08 5.52
C TYR A 283 -2.70 13.63 5.85
N PHE A 284 -1.85 13.47 4.83
CA PHE A 284 -0.47 13.04 5.02
C PHE A 284 0.41 14.14 5.61
N ILE A 285 0.18 15.41 5.27
CA ILE A 285 0.81 16.56 5.94
C ILE A 285 0.52 16.53 7.45
N ASN A 286 -0.75 16.34 7.83
CA ASN A 286 -1.12 16.24 9.24
C ASN A 286 -0.48 15.04 9.92
N TRP A 287 -0.38 13.91 9.22
CA TRP A 287 0.27 12.72 9.77
C TRP A 287 1.76 12.94 9.98
N ALA A 288 2.47 13.53 9.02
CA ALA A 288 3.87 13.90 9.14
C ALA A 288 4.10 14.87 10.31
N PHE A 289 3.32 15.94 10.40
CA PHE A 289 3.44 16.94 11.46
C PHE A 289 3.23 16.36 12.87
N ARG A 290 2.29 15.42 13.01
CA ARG A 290 2.06 14.74 14.31
C ARG A 290 3.26 13.93 14.81
N LYS A 291 4.21 13.57 13.94
CA LYS A 291 5.40 12.83 14.33
C LYS A 291 6.41 13.67 15.06
N ILE A 292 6.40 14.98 14.88
CA ILE A 292 7.30 15.95 15.52
C ILE A 292 7.27 15.82 17.05
N LYS A 293 6.09 15.64 17.65
CA LYS A 293 5.94 15.52 19.09
C LYS A 293 6.69 14.35 19.73
N TYR A 294 7.16 13.39 18.93
CA TYR A 294 7.92 12.23 19.37
C TYR A 294 9.41 12.33 19.00
N ILE A 295 9.85 13.49 18.49
CA ILE A 295 11.26 13.80 18.19
C ILE A 295 11.81 14.52 19.41
N GLU A 296 12.85 13.94 20.04
CA GLU A 296 13.44 14.46 21.27
C GLU A 296 14.69 15.31 21.00
N SER A 297 15.53 14.91 20.04
CA SER A 297 16.77 15.60 19.69
C SER A 297 16.51 16.91 18.94
N GLU A 298 17.21 17.97 19.32
CA GLU A 298 17.14 19.28 18.64
C GLU A 298 17.61 19.19 17.19
N ASP A 299 18.69 18.45 16.91
CA ASP A 299 19.17 18.24 15.54
C ASP A 299 18.12 17.56 14.66
N GLU A 300 17.41 16.56 15.22
CA GLU A 300 16.30 15.91 14.51
C GLU A 300 15.11 16.86 14.30
N LYS A 301 14.86 17.80 15.23
CA LYS A 301 13.82 18.83 15.05
C LYS A 301 14.20 19.81 13.95
N VAL A 302 15.46 20.23 13.85
CA VAL A 302 15.95 21.06 12.74
C VAL A 302 15.78 20.34 11.40
N ALA A 303 16.14 19.07 11.32
CA ALA A 303 15.92 18.26 10.12
C ALA A 303 14.41 18.15 9.75
N ALA A 304 13.55 18.03 10.77
CA ALA A 304 12.10 18.02 10.61
C ALA A 304 11.57 19.35 10.07
N GLN A 305 12.07 20.46 10.55
CA GLN A 305 11.71 21.80 10.08
C GLN A 305 12.08 21.99 8.61
N GLU A 306 13.27 21.53 8.21
CA GLU A 306 13.72 21.68 6.81
C GLU A 306 12.80 20.90 5.85
N CYS A 307 12.31 19.74 6.24
CA CYS A 307 11.31 19.01 5.43
C CYS A 307 10.04 19.84 5.19
N PHE A 308 9.53 20.53 6.21
CA PHE A 308 8.35 21.39 6.04
C PHE A 308 8.65 22.70 5.31
N ARG A 309 9.84 23.29 5.48
CA ARG A 309 10.28 24.45 4.67
C ARG A 309 10.32 24.09 3.18
N GLU A 310 10.79 22.89 2.86
CA GLU A 310 10.78 22.43 1.47
C GLU A 310 9.36 22.31 0.91
N LEU A 311 8.40 21.77 1.66
CA LEU A 311 7.00 21.73 1.27
C LEU A 311 6.40 23.14 1.10
N GLU A 312 6.81 24.11 1.92
CA GLU A 312 6.39 25.49 1.80
C GLU A 312 6.96 26.15 0.53
N ARG A 313 8.27 26.00 0.26
CA ARG A 313 8.94 26.55 -0.93
C ARG A 313 8.29 26.10 -2.25
N ILE A 314 7.83 24.87 -2.33
CA ILE A 314 7.15 24.35 -3.53
C ILE A 314 5.66 24.68 -3.58
N GLY A 315 5.10 25.38 -2.58
CA GLY A 315 3.68 25.73 -2.50
C GLY A 315 2.78 24.60 -2.04
N ALA A 316 3.32 23.49 -1.55
CA ALA A 316 2.51 22.34 -1.08
C ALA A 316 1.70 22.66 0.19
N LEU A 317 2.04 23.73 0.91
CA LEU A 317 1.30 24.20 2.09
C LEU A 317 0.30 25.30 1.76
N ASP A 318 0.18 25.71 0.50
CA ASP A 318 -0.73 26.75 0.08
C ASP A 318 -2.18 26.26 -0.05
N ARG A 319 -3.14 27.18 0.06
CA ARG A 319 -4.58 26.95 -0.18
C ARG A 319 -5.17 25.76 0.60
N PRO A 320 -5.04 25.74 1.94
CA PRO A 320 -5.63 24.67 2.74
C PRO A 320 -7.16 24.64 2.57
N PRO A 321 -7.76 23.47 2.26
CA PRO A 321 -9.18 23.37 1.85
C PRO A 321 -10.17 23.44 3.02
N PHE A 322 -9.72 23.20 4.26
CA PHE A 322 -10.59 23.11 5.43
C PHE A 322 -10.10 23.97 6.59
N LYS A 323 -11.02 24.31 7.54
CA LYS A 323 -10.65 25.07 8.76
C LYS A 323 -9.53 24.40 9.55
N TRP A 324 -9.58 23.08 9.70
CA TRP A 324 -8.53 22.33 10.41
C TRP A 324 -7.19 22.37 9.68
N ALA A 325 -7.19 22.32 8.37
CA ALA A 325 -5.96 22.42 7.57
C ALA A 325 -5.37 23.84 7.62
N LYS A 326 -6.19 24.89 7.70
CA LYS A 326 -5.74 26.26 7.94
C LYS A 326 -5.04 26.40 9.29
N LYS A 327 -5.64 25.81 10.35
CA LYS A 327 -5.02 25.77 11.69
C LYS A 327 -3.70 24.99 11.67
N LEU A 328 -3.68 23.85 11.00
CA LEU A 328 -2.47 23.03 10.84
C LEU A 328 -1.36 23.81 10.12
N ARG A 329 -1.69 24.51 9.02
CA ARG A 329 -0.72 25.35 8.30
C ARG A 329 -0.11 26.42 9.22
N MET A 330 -0.92 27.10 10.04
CA MET A 330 -0.41 28.08 11.01
C MET A 330 0.59 27.42 11.97
N GLN A 331 0.24 26.27 12.56
CA GLN A 331 1.12 25.53 13.46
C GLN A 331 2.43 25.11 12.78
N ILE A 332 2.39 24.71 11.50
CA ILE A 332 3.59 24.37 10.73
C ILE A 332 4.44 25.62 10.50
N CYS A 333 3.84 26.74 10.11
CA CYS A 333 4.58 28.00 9.92
C CYS A 333 5.23 28.49 11.23
N ASP A 334 4.53 28.36 12.36
CA ASP A 334 5.09 28.69 13.66
C ASP A 334 6.25 27.74 14.01
N PHE A 335 6.10 26.45 13.79
CA PHE A 335 7.15 25.47 14.00
C PHE A 335 8.39 25.75 13.13
N ILE A 336 8.21 26.11 11.87
CA ILE A 336 9.32 26.47 10.96
C ILE A 336 10.09 27.70 11.49
N LYS A 337 9.40 28.67 12.10
CA LYS A 337 9.98 29.93 12.57
C LYS A 337 10.69 29.81 13.92
N MET A 338 10.36 28.83 14.75
CA MET A 338 10.88 28.70 16.12
C MET A 338 12.41 28.61 16.25
N CYS A 339 13.14 28.37 15.15
CA CYS A 339 14.62 28.34 15.15
C CYS A 339 15.30 29.64 14.66
N TRP A 340 14.56 30.75 14.56
CA TRP A 340 15.12 32.06 14.17
C TRP A 340 15.16 33.06 15.33
N VAL A 341 14.99 32.59 16.54
CA VAL A 341 15.12 33.38 17.77
C VAL A 341 16.32 32.83 18.55
N ASP A 342 17.52 33.13 18.04
CA ASP A 342 18.76 33.30 18.82
C ASP A 342 19.77 34.04 17.93
#